data_5fb120c46ee2381c347a5d1f6b36e43a
#
_entry.id   5fb120c46ee2381c347a5d1f6b36e43a
#
_cell.length_a   1.000
_cell.length_b   1.000
_cell.length_c   1.000
_cell.angle_alpha   90.00
_cell.angle_beta   90.00
_cell.angle_gamma   90.00
#
_symmetry.space_group_name_H-M   'P 1'
#
loop_
_entity.id
_entity.type
_entity.pdbx_description
1 polymer ?
#
loop_
_entity_poly.entity_id
_entity_poly.type
_entity_poly.pdbx_seq_one_letter_code
_entity_poly.pdbx_strand_id
1 'polypeptide(L)'
;MKLPLKHIIILVICSLTGIFVYQTYWLTGLYRTMKQEMNNHIKDAMRTSDFNEIVLRVNELQKDNVEHGSVTVSAGYSDDGKALVTSQTISYTDSTYKDTLHTRTETAVDTLAVNNTDPEARAIASSESGLDVLLKKEDSMKELLLSVQQGMHSGVDTYIDINLQKYDSLLTDVLKAHNIDVPHHTLYIYTGTAMDSSKIYIDTLGIAGDSSYIPSPKAIRYDYEFNRHHSQRYQLIMEPITSLVWKQMTGILVTSFVIFLILGFSFWFLIRTLLRQKTLEEMKSNFTNNITHELKTPIAVAYAANDTLLNFNQAEEKSKRDQYLRISQEQLQRLSGLVEQILSMSMESRKTFRLHPEEIHLKELITSLIEQHQLKADKTVHVTLEINPESLTLVADRTHFNNIISNLIDNAVKYSKESAEITICCRQTEQTVCITVTDRGIGIPPDKQKHIFDKFYRVPTGNLHNVKGYGLGLFYVKSMVEKHGGTISVKSEPGKGTTFTIILYLNYATLL
;
A
#
# COMPACT_ATOMS: atom_id res chain seq x y z
N MET A 1 29.08 -0.62 -6.71
CA MET A 1 28.47 0.60 -7.30
C MET A 1 27.32 1.03 -6.40
N LYS A 2 27.47 2.09 -5.57
CA LYS A 2 26.38 2.56 -4.70
C LYS A 2 25.49 3.46 -5.55
N LEU A 3 24.30 2.99 -5.93
CA LEU A 3 23.29 3.82 -6.59
C LEU A 3 22.95 5.00 -5.65
N PRO A 4 23.02 6.25 -6.13
CA PRO A 4 22.64 7.38 -5.29
C PRO A 4 21.17 7.29 -4.91
N LEU A 5 20.87 7.58 -3.65
CA LEU A 5 19.54 7.43 -3.03
C LEU A 5 18.40 8.06 -3.86
N LYS A 6 18.69 9.17 -4.56
CA LYS A 6 17.74 9.83 -5.49
C LYS A 6 17.23 8.87 -6.58
N HIS A 7 18.10 8.03 -7.14
CA HIS A 7 17.71 7.08 -8.19
C HIS A 7 16.86 5.95 -7.63
N ILE A 8 17.12 5.51 -6.39
CA ILE A 8 16.28 4.50 -5.71
C ILE A 8 14.88 5.05 -5.49
N ILE A 9 14.75 6.31 -5.01
CA ILE A 9 13.45 6.96 -4.81
C ILE A 9 12.69 7.09 -6.13
N ILE A 10 13.35 7.54 -7.19
CA ILE A 10 12.75 7.66 -8.52
C ILE A 10 12.27 6.31 -9.03
N LEU A 11 13.10 5.26 -8.91
CA LEU A 11 12.75 3.90 -9.33
C LEU A 11 11.52 3.37 -8.57
N VAL A 12 11.43 3.62 -7.27
CA VAL A 12 10.27 3.25 -6.45
C VAL A 12 9.01 3.98 -6.91
N ILE A 13 9.10 5.30 -7.15
CA ILE A 13 7.96 6.09 -7.63
C ILE A 13 7.51 5.60 -9.02
N CYS A 14 8.43 5.36 -9.94
CA CYS A 14 8.12 4.81 -11.26
C CYS A 14 7.47 3.43 -11.18
N SER A 15 7.97 2.56 -10.28
CA SER A 15 7.40 1.23 -10.05
C SER A 15 5.96 1.30 -9.52
N LEU A 16 5.71 2.13 -8.49
CA LEU A 16 4.36 2.32 -7.94
C LEU A 16 3.41 2.91 -8.97
N THR A 17 3.87 3.91 -9.75
CA THR A 17 3.08 4.49 -10.84
C THR A 17 2.76 3.45 -11.91
N GLY A 18 3.72 2.63 -12.30
CA GLY A 18 3.52 1.54 -13.26
C GLY A 18 2.50 0.51 -12.78
N ILE A 19 2.58 0.10 -11.52
CA ILE A 19 1.61 -0.81 -10.89
C ILE A 19 0.21 -0.19 -10.89
N PHE A 20 0.10 1.08 -10.53
CA PHE A 20 -1.20 1.79 -10.49
C PHE A 20 -1.84 1.88 -11.89
N VAL A 21 -1.06 2.25 -12.91
CA VAL A 21 -1.53 2.32 -14.30
C VAL A 21 -1.99 0.95 -14.79
N TYR A 22 -1.18 -0.10 -14.56
CA TYR A 22 -1.54 -1.47 -14.94
C TYR A 22 -2.81 -1.94 -14.22
N GLN A 23 -2.94 -1.67 -12.94
CA GLN A 23 -4.10 -2.05 -12.14
C GLN A 23 -5.38 -1.35 -12.62
N THR A 24 -5.30 -0.06 -12.97
CA THR A 24 -6.42 0.70 -13.53
C THR A 24 -6.84 0.14 -14.89
N TYR A 25 -5.87 -0.18 -15.75
CA TYR A 25 -6.13 -0.81 -17.05
C TYR A 25 -6.83 -2.16 -16.88
N TRP A 26 -6.32 -3.03 -16.01
CA TRP A 26 -6.88 -4.35 -15.75
C TRP A 26 -8.30 -4.28 -15.17
N LEU A 27 -8.54 -3.41 -14.17
CA LEU A 27 -9.87 -3.21 -13.59
C LEU A 27 -10.89 -2.68 -14.61
N THR A 28 -10.46 -1.79 -15.50
CA THR A 28 -11.32 -1.26 -16.57
C THR A 28 -11.66 -2.38 -17.56
N GLY A 29 -10.70 -3.23 -17.92
CA GLY A 29 -10.91 -4.41 -18.74
C GLY A 29 -11.91 -5.37 -18.10
N LEU A 30 -11.70 -5.71 -16.84
CA LEU A 30 -12.59 -6.58 -16.07
C LEU A 30 -14.02 -6.05 -16.01
N TYR A 31 -14.19 -4.76 -15.75
CA TYR A 31 -15.52 -4.12 -15.77
C TYR A 31 -16.23 -4.30 -17.12
N ARG A 32 -15.52 -4.09 -18.23
CA ARG A 32 -16.08 -4.27 -19.58
C ARG A 32 -16.50 -5.71 -19.84
N THR A 33 -15.64 -6.66 -19.48
CA THR A 33 -15.91 -8.10 -19.64
C THR A 33 -17.13 -8.52 -18.83
N MET A 34 -17.19 -8.18 -17.54
CA MET A 34 -18.33 -8.51 -16.67
C MET A 34 -19.65 -7.88 -17.17
N LYS A 35 -19.57 -6.62 -17.64
CA LYS A 35 -20.76 -5.96 -18.23
C LYS A 35 -21.26 -6.68 -19.49
N GLN A 36 -20.33 -7.12 -20.35
CA GLN A 36 -20.68 -7.85 -21.57
C GLN A 36 -21.23 -9.21 -21.25
N GLU A 37 -20.65 -9.95 -20.35
CA GLU A 37 -21.11 -11.24 -19.86
C GLU A 37 -22.53 -11.15 -19.30
N MET A 38 -22.79 -10.14 -18.46
CA MET A 38 -24.10 -9.90 -17.89
C MET A 38 -25.16 -9.55 -18.96
N ASN A 39 -24.79 -8.77 -19.98
CA ASN A 39 -25.66 -8.52 -21.13
C ASN A 39 -25.97 -9.81 -21.91
N ASN A 40 -25.00 -10.69 -22.04
CA ASN A 40 -25.22 -11.98 -22.70
C ASN A 40 -26.15 -12.87 -21.87
N HIS A 41 -25.97 -12.92 -20.55
CA HIS A 41 -26.87 -13.63 -19.64
C HIS A 41 -28.33 -13.15 -19.73
N ILE A 42 -28.55 -11.83 -19.88
CA ILE A 42 -29.89 -11.27 -20.04
C ILE A 42 -30.51 -11.79 -21.33
N LYS A 43 -29.79 -11.76 -22.45
CA LYS A 43 -30.30 -12.28 -23.74
C LYS A 43 -30.56 -13.78 -23.71
N ASP A 44 -29.66 -14.55 -23.09
CA ASP A 44 -29.83 -15.99 -22.92
C ASP A 44 -31.01 -16.31 -21.99
N ALA A 45 -31.24 -15.49 -20.94
CA ALA A 45 -32.39 -15.61 -20.06
C ALA A 45 -33.70 -15.40 -20.82
N MET A 46 -33.78 -14.36 -21.67
CA MET A 46 -34.97 -14.12 -22.51
C MET A 46 -35.28 -15.30 -23.39
N ARG A 47 -34.27 -15.88 -24.07
CA ARG A 47 -34.41 -17.03 -24.92
C ARG A 47 -34.84 -18.28 -24.15
N THR A 48 -34.19 -18.56 -23.03
CA THR A 48 -34.49 -19.74 -22.20
C THR A 48 -35.91 -19.66 -21.63
N SER A 49 -36.36 -18.48 -21.24
CA SER A 49 -37.68 -18.25 -20.67
C SER A 49 -38.77 -18.42 -21.73
N ASP A 50 -38.51 -17.98 -22.97
CA ASP A 50 -39.36 -18.18 -24.11
C ASP A 50 -39.51 -19.69 -24.45
N PHE A 51 -38.40 -20.40 -24.50
CA PHE A 51 -38.44 -21.85 -24.71
C PHE A 51 -39.24 -22.58 -23.62
N ASN A 52 -39.05 -22.24 -22.37
CA ASN A 52 -39.76 -22.82 -21.25
C ASN A 52 -41.27 -22.51 -21.30
N GLU A 53 -41.64 -21.30 -21.72
CA GLU A 53 -43.05 -20.92 -21.88
C GLU A 53 -43.73 -21.72 -22.98
N ILE A 54 -43.07 -21.86 -24.13
CA ILE A 54 -43.60 -22.71 -25.25
C ILE A 54 -43.78 -24.14 -24.76
N VAL A 55 -42.79 -24.73 -24.09
CA VAL A 55 -42.86 -26.10 -23.57
C VAL A 55 -44.07 -26.29 -22.63
N LEU A 56 -44.35 -25.29 -21.79
CA LEU A 56 -45.51 -25.33 -20.91
C LEU A 56 -46.82 -25.35 -21.71
N ARG A 57 -46.95 -24.52 -22.75
CA ARG A 57 -48.14 -24.53 -23.65
C ARG A 57 -48.29 -25.84 -24.40
N VAL A 58 -47.19 -26.41 -24.91
CA VAL A 58 -47.20 -27.74 -25.56
C VAL A 58 -47.69 -28.81 -24.59
N ASN A 59 -47.24 -28.77 -23.33
CA ASN A 59 -47.69 -29.70 -22.31
C ASN A 59 -49.19 -29.55 -21.96
N GLU A 60 -49.73 -28.33 -22.04
CA GLU A 60 -51.17 -28.09 -21.89
C GLU A 60 -51.98 -28.74 -23.05
N LEU A 61 -51.52 -28.56 -24.30
CA LEU A 61 -52.13 -29.17 -25.47
C LEU A 61 -52.15 -30.72 -25.41
N GLN A 62 -51.10 -31.32 -24.89
CA GLN A 62 -51.00 -32.79 -24.74
C GLN A 62 -51.97 -33.39 -23.72
N LYS A 63 -52.38 -32.60 -22.69
CA LYS A 63 -53.34 -33.08 -21.67
C LYS A 63 -54.74 -33.35 -22.24
N ASP A 64 -55.11 -32.70 -23.35
CA ASP A 64 -56.44 -32.85 -23.97
C ASP A 64 -56.55 -34.05 -24.88
N ASN A 65 -55.54 -34.95 -24.97
CA ASN A 65 -55.48 -36.17 -25.81
C ASN A 65 -55.82 -35.96 -27.28
N VAL A 66 -55.62 -34.76 -27.79
CA VAL A 66 -55.87 -34.46 -29.23
C VAL A 66 -54.52 -34.12 -29.88
N GLU A 67 -54.17 -34.80 -30.95
CA GLU A 67 -53.05 -34.46 -31.80
C GLU A 67 -53.37 -33.19 -32.58
N HIS A 68 -52.84 -32.04 -32.13
CA HIS A 68 -53.09 -30.75 -32.78
C HIS A 68 -52.07 -30.38 -33.86
N GLY A 69 -50.97 -31.14 -33.97
CA GLY A 69 -49.99 -30.89 -35.00
C GLY A 69 -48.60 -31.46 -34.72
N SER A 70 -47.70 -31.27 -35.64
CA SER A 70 -46.31 -31.64 -35.55
C SER A 70 -45.39 -30.49 -36.07
N VAL A 71 -44.27 -30.31 -35.47
CA VAL A 71 -43.19 -29.39 -35.94
C VAL A 71 -42.01 -30.25 -36.34
N THR A 72 -41.66 -30.21 -37.63
CA THR A 72 -40.49 -30.91 -38.15
C THR A 72 -39.43 -29.87 -38.52
N VAL A 73 -38.25 -29.98 -37.93
CA VAL A 73 -37.11 -29.15 -38.31
C VAL A 73 -36.11 -30.01 -39.07
N SER A 74 -35.77 -29.58 -40.27
CA SER A 74 -34.77 -30.23 -41.11
C SER A 74 -33.59 -29.29 -41.36
N ALA A 75 -32.39 -29.83 -41.19
CA ALA A 75 -31.18 -29.12 -41.53
C ALA A 75 -30.49 -29.78 -42.73
N GLY A 76 -30.04 -28.98 -43.69
CA GLY A 76 -29.39 -29.45 -44.91
C GLY A 76 -28.50 -28.38 -45.52
N TYR A 77 -27.92 -28.67 -46.68
CA TYR A 77 -27.17 -27.69 -47.46
C TYR A 77 -27.91 -27.44 -48.79
N SER A 78 -27.92 -26.17 -49.21
CA SER A 78 -28.37 -25.81 -50.54
C SER A 78 -27.31 -26.18 -51.58
N ASP A 79 -27.69 -26.22 -52.87
CA ASP A 79 -26.74 -26.45 -53.97
C ASP A 79 -25.58 -25.45 -54.01
N ASP A 80 -25.73 -24.27 -53.39
CA ASP A 80 -24.71 -23.24 -53.26
C ASP A 80 -23.76 -23.48 -52.04
N GLY A 81 -23.92 -24.60 -51.30
CA GLY A 81 -23.09 -24.96 -50.16
C GLY A 81 -23.38 -24.15 -48.90
N LYS A 82 -24.51 -23.48 -48.80
CA LYS A 82 -24.97 -22.77 -47.60
C LYS A 82 -25.81 -23.72 -46.75
N ALA A 83 -25.60 -23.68 -45.42
CA ALA A 83 -26.43 -24.42 -44.51
C ALA A 83 -27.85 -23.84 -44.51
N LEU A 84 -28.81 -24.72 -44.67
CA LEU A 84 -30.26 -24.44 -44.75
C LEU A 84 -30.94 -25.12 -43.58
N VAL A 85 -31.66 -24.34 -42.75
CA VAL A 85 -32.54 -24.90 -41.73
C VAL A 85 -33.99 -24.63 -42.20
N THR A 86 -34.77 -25.68 -42.40
CA THR A 86 -36.18 -25.59 -42.75
C THR A 86 -37.03 -26.10 -41.61
N SER A 87 -38.00 -25.31 -41.17
CA SER A 87 -39.02 -25.76 -40.22
C SER A 87 -40.34 -25.97 -40.96
N GLN A 88 -40.93 -27.10 -40.75
CA GLN A 88 -42.28 -27.45 -41.31
C GLN A 88 -43.22 -27.67 -40.12
N THR A 89 -44.25 -26.87 -40.03
CA THR A 89 -45.32 -27.04 -39.05
C THR A 89 -46.56 -27.60 -39.74
N ILE A 90 -47.05 -28.71 -39.24
CA ILE A 90 -48.31 -29.31 -39.67
C ILE A 90 -49.28 -29.09 -38.51
N SER A 91 -50.34 -28.35 -38.75
CA SER A 91 -51.43 -28.14 -37.80
C SER A 91 -52.72 -28.87 -38.28
N TYR A 92 -53.37 -29.51 -37.32
CA TYR A 92 -54.65 -30.15 -37.58
C TYR A 92 -55.75 -29.30 -36.94
N THR A 93 -56.72 -28.85 -37.73
CA THR A 93 -57.89 -28.18 -37.19
C THR A 93 -58.96 -29.27 -36.97
N ASP A 94 -59.39 -29.42 -35.72
CA ASP A 94 -60.54 -30.29 -35.41
C ASP A 94 -61.81 -29.63 -35.98
N SER A 95 -62.24 -30.09 -37.11
CA SER A 95 -63.58 -29.77 -37.61
C SER A 95 -64.42 -31.04 -37.66
N THR A 96 -65.48 -30.99 -36.89
CA THR A 96 -66.53 -31.99 -36.88
C THR A 96 -67.16 -32.26 -38.27
N TYR A 97 -66.55 -31.80 -39.35
CA TYR A 97 -66.93 -32.03 -40.73
C TYR A 97 -65.70 -32.36 -41.61
N LYS A 98 -65.65 -33.65 -41.97
CA LYS A 98 -64.92 -34.25 -43.07
C LYS A 98 -63.66 -33.56 -43.63
N ASP A 99 -62.60 -34.31 -43.50
CA ASP A 99 -61.44 -34.41 -44.42
C ASP A 99 -61.03 -33.14 -45.18
N THR A 100 -60.49 -32.17 -44.48
CA THR A 100 -59.58 -31.25 -45.13
C THR A 100 -58.37 -31.05 -44.22
N LEU A 101 -57.34 -31.84 -44.53
CA LEU A 101 -56.00 -31.64 -43.94
C LEU A 101 -55.48 -30.29 -44.46
N HIS A 102 -55.55 -29.23 -43.67
CA HIS A 102 -54.86 -27.98 -43.98
C HIS A 102 -53.44 -28.14 -43.58
N THR A 103 -52.59 -28.65 -44.45
CA THR A 103 -51.15 -28.66 -44.29
C THR A 103 -50.65 -27.26 -44.64
N ARG A 104 -50.42 -26.41 -43.66
CA ARG A 104 -49.76 -25.19 -43.91
C ARG A 104 -48.23 -25.45 -43.72
N THR A 105 -47.55 -25.58 -44.87
CA THR A 105 -46.10 -25.72 -44.91
C THR A 105 -45.53 -24.35 -44.99
N GLU A 106 -45.08 -23.81 -43.86
CA GLU A 106 -44.25 -22.61 -43.83
C GLU A 106 -42.78 -23.04 -43.86
N THR A 107 -42.12 -22.80 -44.98
CA THR A 107 -40.68 -23.05 -45.13
C THR A 107 -39.93 -21.78 -44.80
N ALA A 108 -39.45 -21.70 -43.59
CA ALA A 108 -38.51 -20.66 -43.25
C ALA A 108 -37.12 -21.08 -43.71
N VAL A 109 -36.62 -20.42 -44.75
CA VAL A 109 -35.24 -20.63 -45.22
C VAL A 109 -34.35 -19.60 -44.50
N ASP A 110 -33.75 -20.00 -43.42
CA ASP A 110 -32.73 -19.20 -42.80
C ASP A 110 -31.35 -19.66 -43.30
N THR A 111 -30.72 -18.83 -44.15
CA THR A 111 -29.37 -19.12 -44.64
C THR A 111 -28.38 -18.84 -43.54
N LEU A 112 -27.96 -19.87 -42.82
CA LEU A 112 -26.80 -19.80 -41.96
C LEU A 112 -25.57 -19.49 -42.82
N ALA A 113 -25.01 -18.30 -42.69
CA ALA A 113 -23.78 -17.91 -43.38
C ALA A 113 -22.59 -18.66 -42.77
N VAL A 114 -22.42 -19.91 -43.14
CA VAL A 114 -21.17 -20.63 -42.90
C VAL A 114 -20.14 -20.02 -43.84
N ASN A 115 -19.19 -19.27 -43.30
CA ASN A 115 -18.07 -18.72 -44.07
C ASN A 115 -17.28 -19.87 -44.70
N ASN A 116 -17.51 -20.07 -46.01
CA ASN A 116 -17.03 -21.18 -46.84
C ASN A 116 -15.55 -21.06 -47.23
N THR A 117 -14.73 -20.40 -46.40
CA THR A 117 -13.27 -20.24 -46.65
C THR A 117 -12.43 -21.37 -46.06
N ASP A 118 -13.05 -22.31 -45.35
CA ASP A 118 -12.32 -23.40 -44.71
C ASP A 118 -12.36 -24.68 -45.61
N PRO A 119 -11.20 -25.15 -46.11
CA PRO A 119 -11.14 -26.35 -46.98
C PRO A 119 -11.59 -27.63 -46.26
N GLU A 120 -11.46 -27.71 -44.91
CA GLU A 120 -11.93 -28.83 -44.12
C GLU A 120 -13.48 -28.90 -44.07
N ALA A 121 -14.15 -27.76 -44.03
CA ALA A 121 -15.59 -27.69 -44.04
C ALA A 121 -16.19 -28.23 -45.39
N ARG A 122 -15.49 -28.07 -46.50
CA ARG A 122 -15.86 -28.61 -47.81
C ARG A 122 -15.73 -30.14 -47.89
N ALA A 123 -14.69 -30.69 -47.26
CA ALA A 123 -14.47 -32.16 -47.29
C ALA A 123 -15.50 -32.90 -46.40
N ILE A 124 -15.93 -32.27 -45.31
CA ILE A 124 -16.89 -32.83 -44.37
C ILE A 124 -18.34 -32.78 -44.96
N ALA A 125 -18.66 -31.71 -45.71
CA ALA A 125 -19.97 -31.54 -46.33
C ALA A 125 -20.31 -32.62 -47.37
N SER A 126 -19.34 -33.36 -47.87
CA SER A 126 -19.52 -34.42 -48.86
C SER A 126 -19.73 -35.81 -48.24
N SER A 127 -19.56 -36.03 -46.96
CA SER A 127 -19.53 -37.35 -46.32
C SER A 127 -20.39 -37.52 -45.06
N GLU A 128 -20.85 -36.45 -44.42
CA GLU A 128 -21.67 -36.49 -43.20
C GLU A 128 -22.99 -35.75 -43.39
N SER A 129 -24.01 -36.12 -42.60
CA SER A 129 -25.29 -35.40 -42.62
C SER A 129 -25.06 -33.94 -42.19
N GLY A 130 -25.71 -32.98 -42.85
CA GLY A 130 -25.57 -31.56 -42.56
C GLY A 130 -25.76 -31.19 -41.07
N LEU A 131 -26.50 -32.05 -40.36
CA LEU A 131 -26.72 -31.90 -38.90
C LEU A 131 -25.44 -32.08 -38.10
N ASP A 132 -24.55 -33.00 -38.46
CA ASP A 132 -23.30 -33.26 -37.71
C ASP A 132 -22.34 -32.08 -37.80
N VAL A 133 -22.35 -31.33 -38.89
CA VAL A 133 -21.54 -30.11 -39.07
C VAL A 133 -22.10 -28.96 -38.25
N LEU A 134 -23.40 -28.81 -38.15
CA LEU A 134 -24.06 -27.80 -37.32
C LEU A 134 -23.85 -28.06 -35.83
N LEU A 135 -23.84 -29.34 -35.42
CA LEU A 135 -23.62 -29.73 -34.02
C LEU A 135 -22.17 -29.51 -33.51
N LYS A 136 -21.19 -29.48 -34.42
CA LYS A 136 -19.78 -29.29 -34.05
C LYS A 136 -19.39 -27.86 -33.71
N LYS A 137 -20.15 -26.84 -34.10
CA LYS A 137 -19.92 -25.42 -33.80
C LYS A 137 -20.95 -24.91 -32.80
N GLU A 138 -20.50 -24.36 -31.68
CA GLU A 138 -21.38 -23.83 -30.62
C GLU A 138 -22.35 -22.75 -31.13
N ASP A 139 -21.88 -21.87 -32.02
CA ASP A 139 -22.73 -20.82 -32.61
C ASP A 139 -23.79 -21.39 -33.54
N SER A 140 -23.47 -22.43 -34.34
CA SER A 140 -24.41 -23.09 -35.21
C SER A 140 -25.49 -23.88 -34.43
N MET A 141 -25.11 -24.45 -33.29
CA MET A 141 -26.07 -25.09 -32.39
C MET A 141 -27.07 -24.07 -31.80
N LYS A 142 -26.60 -22.89 -31.43
CA LYS A 142 -27.47 -21.81 -30.90
C LYS A 142 -28.47 -21.34 -31.97
N GLU A 143 -28.02 -21.21 -33.23
CA GLU A 143 -28.87 -20.83 -34.35
C GLU A 143 -29.91 -21.94 -34.70
N LEU A 144 -29.49 -23.20 -34.64
CA LEU A 144 -30.42 -24.33 -34.82
C LEU A 144 -31.51 -24.33 -33.74
N LEU A 145 -31.12 -24.17 -32.47
CA LEU A 145 -32.08 -24.09 -31.37
C LEU A 145 -33.03 -22.90 -31.53
N LEU A 146 -32.58 -21.77 -32.01
CA LEU A 146 -33.41 -20.61 -32.30
C LEU A 146 -34.39 -20.89 -33.41
N SER A 147 -33.98 -21.57 -34.50
CA SER A 147 -34.83 -21.93 -35.60
C SER A 147 -35.89 -22.96 -35.19
N VAL A 148 -35.54 -23.93 -34.34
CA VAL A 148 -36.50 -24.88 -33.75
C VAL A 148 -37.54 -24.14 -32.93
N GLN A 149 -37.12 -23.23 -32.08
CA GLN A 149 -37.97 -22.43 -31.19
C GLN A 149 -38.95 -21.56 -32.00
N GLN A 150 -38.48 -20.88 -33.06
CA GLN A 150 -39.31 -20.09 -33.97
C GLN A 150 -40.33 -20.97 -34.73
N GLY A 151 -39.93 -22.19 -35.15
CA GLY A 151 -40.82 -23.14 -35.76
C GLY A 151 -41.90 -23.62 -34.78
N MET A 152 -41.59 -23.80 -33.51
CA MET A 152 -42.58 -24.14 -32.49
C MET A 152 -43.61 -23.02 -32.30
N HIS A 153 -43.20 -21.76 -32.30
CA HIS A 153 -44.12 -20.62 -32.23
C HIS A 153 -45.12 -20.61 -33.36
N SER A 154 -44.69 -20.83 -34.61
CA SER A 154 -45.61 -20.84 -35.75
C SER A 154 -46.73 -21.87 -35.63
N GLY A 155 -46.48 -22.97 -34.93
CA GLY A 155 -47.47 -24.00 -34.64
C GLY A 155 -48.33 -23.72 -33.40
N VAL A 156 -47.68 -23.52 -32.28
CA VAL A 156 -48.33 -23.42 -30.93
C VAL A 156 -49.14 -22.14 -30.78
N ASP A 157 -48.65 -21.00 -31.30
CA ASP A 157 -49.34 -19.70 -31.20
C ASP A 157 -50.68 -19.66 -31.93
N THR A 158 -50.93 -20.60 -32.81
CA THR A 158 -52.23 -20.75 -33.53
C THR A 158 -53.30 -21.31 -32.60
N TYR A 159 -52.93 -22.11 -31.61
CA TYR A 159 -53.87 -22.85 -30.75
C TYR A 159 -54.02 -22.26 -29.34
N ILE A 160 -52.92 -21.77 -28.78
CA ILE A 160 -52.89 -21.17 -27.44
C ILE A 160 -52.14 -19.86 -27.50
N ASP A 161 -52.76 -18.80 -27.00
CA ASP A 161 -52.17 -17.47 -26.90
C ASP A 161 -50.96 -17.48 -25.97
N ILE A 162 -50.01 -16.61 -26.25
CA ILE A 162 -48.81 -16.40 -25.44
C ILE A 162 -49.19 -15.89 -24.05
N ASN A 163 -48.72 -16.58 -23.00
CA ASN A 163 -48.91 -16.13 -21.63
C ASN A 163 -47.74 -15.25 -21.16
N LEU A 164 -47.84 -13.95 -21.40
CA LEU A 164 -46.80 -12.99 -21.08
C LEU A 164 -46.47 -12.94 -19.57
N GLN A 165 -47.46 -13.12 -18.67
CA GLN A 165 -47.20 -13.16 -17.23
C GLN A 165 -46.36 -14.38 -16.83
N LYS A 166 -46.64 -15.53 -17.46
CA LYS A 166 -45.86 -16.75 -17.23
C LYS A 166 -44.45 -16.62 -17.76
N TYR A 167 -44.29 -16.09 -18.96
CA TYR A 167 -42.98 -15.76 -19.53
C TYR A 167 -42.17 -14.85 -18.60
N ASP A 168 -42.76 -13.75 -18.11
CA ASP A 168 -42.09 -12.79 -17.23
C ASP A 168 -41.70 -13.44 -15.89
N SER A 169 -42.54 -14.30 -15.31
CA SER A 169 -42.20 -15.08 -14.11
C SER A 169 -40.97 -15.97 -14.34
N LEU A 170 -40.94 -16.70 -15.45
CA LEU A 170 -39.82 -17.56 -15.85
C LEU A 170 -38.56 -16.74 -16.08
N LEU A 171 -38.70 -15.59 -16.77
CA LEU A 171 -37.58 -14.67 -17.00
C LEU A 171 -36.99 -14.12 -15.69
N THR A 172 -37.86 -13.75 -14.77
CA THR A 172 -37.46 -13.28 -13.43
C THR A 172 -36.66 -14.34 -12.68
N ASP A 173 -37.11 -15.59 -12.71
CA ASP A 173 -36.42 -16.71 -12.06
C ASP A 173 -35.07 -17.01 -12.68
N VAL A 174 -34.96 -16.99 -14.02
CA VAL A 174 -33.67 -17.19 -14.72
C VAL A 174 -32.72 -16.01 -14.45
N LEU A 175 -33.20 -14.76 -14.49
CA LEU A 175 -32.38 -13.59 -14.18
C LEU A 175 -31.84 -13.65 -12.74
N LYS A 176 -32.67 -14.03 -11.77
CA LYS A 176 -32.25 -14.22 -10.39
C LYS A 176 -31.20 -15.30 -10.21
N ALA A 177 -31.34 -16.41 -10.96
CA ALA A 177 -30.33 -17.48 -10.97
C ALA A 177 -28.95 -16.98 -11.43
N HIS A 178 -28.92 -15.99 -12.30
CA HIS A 178 -27.69 -15.30 -12.74
C HIS A 178 -27.29 -14.10 -11.86
N ASN A 179 -27.90 -13.93 -10.67
CA ASN A 179 -27.70 -12.79 -9.77
C ASN A 179 -28.06 -11.43 -10.39
N ILE A 180 -29.01 -11.40 -11.32
CA ILE A 180 -29.55 -10.20 -11.96
C ILE A 180 -30.94 -9.95 -11.36
N ASP A 181 -30.96 -9.29 -10.20
CA ASP A 181 -32.21 -8.94 -9.51
C ASP A 181 -32.43 -7.42 -9.68
N VAL A 182 -33.11 -7.06 -10.75
CA VAL A 182 -33.40 -5.67 -11.12
C VAL A 182 -34.88 -5.56 -11.54
N PRO A 183 -35.62 -4.58 -11.04
CA PRO A 183 -36.97 -4.31 -11.48
C PRO A 183 -37.04 -4.10 -12.99
N HIS A 184 -38.02 -4.70 -13.64
CA HIS A 184 -38.15 -4.64 -15.07
C HIS A 184 -39.62 -4.70 -15.56
N HIS A 185 -39.83 -4.30 -16.82
CA HIS A 185 -41.05 -4.50 -17.56
C HIS A 185 -40.75 -5.36 -18.79
N THR A 186 -41.60 -6.31 -19.05
CA THR A 186 -41.57 -7.12 -20.24
C THR A 186 -42.76 -6.73 -21.12
N LEU A 187 -42.50 -6.29 -22.35
CA LEU A 187 -43.48 -5.94 -23.33
C LEU A 187 -43.56 -7.02 -24.42
N TYR A 188 -44.75 -7.36 -24.80
CA TYR A 188 -45.03 -8.16 -26.00
C TYR A 188 -45.40 -7.20 -27.12
N ILE A 189 -44.59 -7.15 -28.18
CA ILE A 189 -44.68 -6.16 -29.25
C ILE A 189 -44.89 -6.84 -30.59
N TYR A 190 -45.82 -6.32 -31.36
CA TYR A 190 -46.04 -6.62 -32.77
C TYR A 190 -45.57 -5.46 -33.64
N THR A 191 -44.86 -5.77 -34.72
CA THR A 191 -44.42 -4.76 -35.69
C THR A 191 -45.08 -5.05 -37.04
N GLY A 192 -45.90 -4.13 -37.50
CA GLY A 192 -46.61 -4.28 -38.78
C GLY A 192 -46.24 -3.17 -39.76
N THR A 193 -46.48 -3.42 -41.04
CA THR A 193 -46.39 -2.43 -42.12
C THR A 193 -47.79 -2.08 -42.59
N ALA A 194 -48.15 -0.81 -42.63
CA ALA A 194 -49.44 -0.35 -43.10
C ALA A 194 -49.56 -0.57 -44.62
N MET A 195 -50.65 -1.14 -45.08
CA MET A 195 -50.90 -1.50 -46.50
C MET A 195 -50.76 -0.33 -47.49
N ASP A 196 -50.87 0.91 -47.01
CA ASP A 196 -50.96 2.11 -47.89
C ASP A 196 -49.76 3.08 -47.73
N SER A 197 -48.82 2.78 -46.90
CA SER A 197 -47.61 3.58 -46.70
C SER A 197 -46.48 2.73 -46.15
N SER A 198 -45.25 3.00 -46.59
CA SER A 198 -44.00 2.37 -46.03
C SER A 198 -43.79 2.70 -44.53
N LYS A 199 -44.85 3.01 -43.79
CA LYS A 199 -44.75 3.31 -42.37
C LYS A 199 -44.86 2.05 -41.54
N ILE A 200 -43.85 1.79 -40.78
CA ILE A 200 -43.81 0.75 -39.76
C ILE A 200 -44.62 1.24 -38.55
N TYR A 201 -45.60 0.48 -38.10
CA TYR A 201 -46.29 0.72 -36.84
C TYR A 201 -45.89 -0.37 -35.83
N ILE A 202 -45.80 0.07 -34.58
CA ILE A 202 -45.45 -0.82 -33.45
C ILE A 202 -46.67 -0.82 -32.53
N ASP A 203 -47.22 -2.01 -32.28
CA ASP A 203 -48.31 -2.18 -31.34
C ASP A 203 -47.87 -3.01 -30.15
N THR A 204 -48.24 -2.59 -28.94
CA THR A 204 -47.91 -3.29 -27.69
C THR A 204 -49.11 -4.14 -27.30
N LEU A 205 -49.00 -5.46 -27.50
CA LEU A 205 -50.05 -6.43 -27.25
C LEU A 205 -50.22 -6.75 -25.75
N GLY A 206 -49.17 -6.55 -24.96
CA GLY A 206 -49.23 -6.80 -23.53
C GLY A 206 -48.03 -6.23 -22.76
N ILE A 207 -48.20 -6.04 -21.45
CA ILE A 207 -47.17 -5.60 -20.52
C ILE A 207 -47.23 -6.50 -19.29
N ALA A 208 -46.08 -7.04 -18.87
CA ALA A 208 -45.89 -7.77 -17.62
C ALA A 208 -44.69 -7.21 -16.85
N GLY A 209 -44.49 -7.65 -15.62
CA GLY A 209 -43.37 -7.25 -14.78
C GLY A 209 -43.79 -6.50 -13.50
N ASP A 210 -42.87 -5.81 -12.89
CA ASP A 210 -43.11 -5.10 -11.64
C ASP A 210 -43.98 -3.85 -11.83
N SER A 211 -45.22 -3.88 -11.38
CA SER A 211 -46.16 -2.78 -11.52
C SER A 211 -45.74 -1.50 -10.79
N SER A 212 -44.83 -1.60 -9.85
CA SER A 212 -44.28 -0.46 -9.11
C SER A 212 -43.09 0.22 -9.80
N TYR A 213 -42.50 -0.45 -10.80
CA TYR A 213 -41.34 0.05 -11.52
C TYR A 213 -41.72 1.11 -12.56
N ILE A 214 -41.08 2.26 -12.52
CA ILE A 214 -41.18 3.32 -13.54
C ILE A 214 -39.83 3.44 -14.21
N PRO A 215 -39.69 3.08 -15.51
CA PRO A 215 -38.41 3.15 -16.22
C PRO A 215 -37.82 4.55 -16.23
N SER A 216 -36.55 4.68 -15.84
CA SER A 216 -35.82 5.93 -15.94
C SER A 216 -35.49 6.28 -17.41
N PRO A 217 -35.12 7.53 -17.73
CA PRO A 217 -34.63 7.90 -19.06
C PRO A 217 -33.37 7.16 -19.50
N LYS A 218 -32.69 6.48 -18.57
CA LYS A 218 -31.47 5.69 -18.80
C LYS A 218 -31.75 4.19 -18.88
N ALA A 219 -33.01 3.76 -18.75
CA ALA A 219 -33.39 2.37 -18.84
C ALA A 219 -32.95 1.77 -20.19
N ILE A 220 -32.41 0.56 -20.13
CA ILE A 220 -31.91 -0.18 -21.30
C ILE A 220 -33.04 -1.07 -21.79
N ARG A 221 -33.14 -1.20 -23.11
CA ARG A 221 -34.10 -2.08 -23.78
C ARG A 221 -33.36 -3.22 -24.43
N TYR A 222 -33.82 -4.44 -24.17
CA TYR A 222 -33.34 -5.66 -24.81
C TYR A 222 -34.48 -6.25 -25.66
N ASP A 223 -34.25 -6.40 -26.96
CA ASP A 223 -35.20 -6.95 -27.87
C ASP A 223 -34.84 -8.41 -28.15
N TYR A 224 -35.86 -9.27 -28.15
CA TYR A 224 -35.74 -10.66 -28.50
C TYR A 224 -36.89 -11.04 -29.47
N GLU A 225 -36.55 -11.26 -30.77
CA GLU A 225 -37.49 -11.68 -31.80
C GLU A 225 -37.65 -13.20 -31.73
N PHE A 226 -38.80 -13.63 -31.28
CA PHE A 226 -39.14 -15.05 -31.21
C PHE A 226 -39.91 -15.53 -32.46
N ASN A 227 -40.59 -14.63 -33.19
CA ASN A 227 -41.30 -14.93 -34.43
C ASN A 227 -41.00 -13.89 -35.50
N ARG A 228 -40.06 -14.20 -36.41
CA ARG A 228 -39.68 -13.32 -37.53
C ARG A 228 -40.76 -13.19 -38.59
N HIS A 229 -41.58 -14.23 -38.81
CA HIS A 229 -42.62 -14.22 -39.85
C HIS A 229 -43.77 -13.30 -39.49
N HIS A 230 -44.08 -13.21 -38.20
CA HIS A 230 -45.13 -12.33 -37.71
C HIS A 230 -44.60 -11.07 -37.05
N SER A 231 -43.29 -10.80 -37.16
CA SER A 231 -42.62 -9.59 -36.58
C SER A 231 -42.96 -9.36 -35.10
N GLN A 232 -43.02 -10.47 -34.34
CA GLN A 232 -43.35 -10.47 -32.93
C GLN A 232 -42.07 -10.60 -32.10
N ARG A 233 -42.01 -9.78 -31.03
CA ARG A 233 -40.84 -9.77 -30.14
C ARG A 233 -41.21 -9.50 -28.69
N TYR A 234 -40.40 -9.98 -27.80
CA TYR A 234 -40.37 -9.49 -26.43
C TYR A 234 -39.38 -8.34 -26.31
N GLN A 235 -39.75 -7.27 -25.59
CA GLN A 235 -38.86 -6.19 -25.23
C GLN A 235 -38.78 -6.10 -23.71
N LEU A 236 -37.59 -6.36 -23.17
CA LEU A 236 -37.30 -6.21 -21.74
C LEU A 236 -36.75 -4.80 -21.48
N ILE A 237 -37.42 -4.05 -20.63
CA ILE A 237 -37.00 -2.70 -20.19
C ILE A 237 -36.58 -2.81 -18.74
N MET A 238 -35.32 -2.46 -18.45
CA MET A 238 -34.77 -2.52 -17.10
C MET A 238 -33.74 -1.40 -16.85
N GLU A 239 -33.48 -1.11 -15.58
CA GLU A 239 -32.43 -0.14 -15.22
C GLU A 239 -31.04 -0.66 -15.65
N PRO A 240 -30.09 0.29 -15.90
CA PRO A 240 -28.74 -0.08 -16.27
C PRO A 240 -28.07 -1.00 -15.24
N ILE A 241 -27.54 -2.11 -15.69
CA ILE A 241 -26.85 -3.12 -14.86
C ILE A 241 -25.53 -2.64 -14.27
N THR A 242 -25.15 -1.37 -14.51
CA THR A 242 -23.88 -0.79 -14.04
C THR A 242 -23.71 -0.89 -12.54
N SER A 243 -24.77 -0.62 -11.77
CA SER A 243 -24.75 -0.72 -10.29
C SER A 243 -24.51 -2.16 -9.83
N LEU A 244 -25.08 -3.12 -10.54
CA LEU A 244 -24.95 -4.54 -10.24
C LEU A 244 -23.51 -5.03 -10.53
N VAL A 245 -22.94 -4.62 -11.67
CA VAL A 245 -21.54 -4.89 -12.01
C VAL A 245 -20.60 -4.32 -10.93
N TRP A 246 -20.80 -3.07 -10.50
CA TRP A 246 -20.01 -2.49 -9.43
C TRP A 246 -20.15 -3.26 -8.11
N LYS A 247 -21.36 -3.68 -7.76
CA LYS A 247 -21.60 -4.51 -6.57
C LYS A 247 -20.84 -5.84 -6.62
N GLN A 248 -20.84 -6.52 -7.76
CA GLN A 248 -20.09 -7.76 -7.94
C GLN A 248 -18.58 -7.54 -7.90
N MET A 249 -18.10 -6.37 -8.37
CA MET A 249 -16.68 -6.01 -8.34
C MET A 249 -16.18 -5.52 -6.98
N THR A 250 -17.06 -5.22 -6.01
CA THR A 250 -16.64 -4.62 -4.72
C THR A 250 -15.57 -5.41 -4.00
N GLY A 251 -15.66 -6.74 -3.95
CA GLY A 251 -14.66 -7.60 -3.34
C GLY A 251 -13.28 -7.44 -3.98
N ILE A 252 -13.23 -7.43 -5.31
CA ILE A 252 -11.99 -7.28 -6.10
C ILE A 252 -11.40 -5.87 -5.91
N LEU A 253 -12.25 -4.85 -5.88
CA LEU A 253 -11.82 -3.46 -5.66
C LEU A 253 -11.24 -3.27 -4.26
N VAL A 254 -11.88 -3.82 -3.23
CA VAL A 254 -11.40 -3.74 -1.85
C VAL A 254 -10.07 -4.46 -1.69
N THR A 255 -9.93 -5.70 -2.18
CA THR A 255 -8.67 -6.46 -2.10
C THR A 255 -7.55 -5.77 -2.87
N SER A 256 -7.84 -5.26 -4.05
CA SER A 256 -6.91 -4.49 -4.89
C SER A 256 -6.41 -3.22 -4.17
N PHE A 257 -7.31 -2.48 -3.54
CA PHE A 257 -6.98 -1.30 -2.76
C PHE A 257 -6.13 -1.62 -1.53
N VAL A 258 -6.46 -2.69 -0.79
CA VAL A 258 -5.69 -3.14 0.38
C VAL A 258 -4.26 -3.52 -0.02
N ILE A 259 -4.09 -4.27 -1.12
CA ILE A 259 -2.76 -4.64 -1.63
C ILE A 259 -1.95 -3.38 -1.98
N PHE A 260 -2.58 -2.40 -2.64
CA PHE A 260 -1.92 -1.14 -2.97
C PHE A 260 -1.46 -0.36 -1.73
N LEU A 261 -2.28 -0.32 -0.67
CA LEU A 261 -1.91 0.29 0.62
C LEU A 261 -0.73 -0.41 1.28
N ILE A 262 -0.73 -1.76 1.30
CA ILE A 262 0.38 -2.55 1.86
C ILE A 262 1.68 -2.28 1.11
N LEU A 263 1.65 -2.24 -0.21
CA LEU A 263 2.82 -1.93 -1.04
C LEU A 263 3.32 -0.51 -0.77
N GLY A 264 2.43 0.49 -0.75
CA GLY A 264 2.77 1.88 -0.45
C GLY A 264 3.43 2.04 0.93
N PHE A 265 2.86 1.40 1.95
CA PHE A 265 3.42 1.39 3.31
C PHE A 265 4.79 0.70 3.36
N SER A 266 4.94 -0.44 2.69
CA SER A 266 6.21 -1.17 2.61
C SER A 266 7.32 -0.33 1.98
N PHE A 267 7.03 0.34 0.87
CA PHE A 267 7.99 1.24 0.22
C PHE A 267 8.33 2.47 1.08
N TRP A 268 7.34 3.07 1.71
CA TRP A 268 7.57 4.18 2.64
C TRP A 268 8.49 3.76 3.79
N PHE A 269 8.24 2.59 4.39
CA PHE A 269 9.08 2.04 5.47
C PHE A 269 10.50 1.76 4.99
N LEU A 270 10.66 1.17 3.79
CA LEU A 270 11.96 0.90 3.18
C LEU A 270 12.77 2.20 2.98
N ILE A 271 12.16 3.21 2.36
CA ILE A 271 12.81 4.51 2.11
C ILE A 271 13.24 5.15 3.43
N ARG A 272 12.37 5.17 4.43
CA ARG A 272 12.68 5.70 5.76
C ARG A 272 13.86 4.99 6.41
N THR A 273 13.90 3.66 6.30
CA THR A 273 15.00 2.83 6.85
C THR A 273 16.32 3.11 6.13
N LEU A 274 16.31 3.20 4.79
CA LEU A 274 17.50 3.52 4.00
C LEU A 274 18.05 4.93 4.31
N LEU A 275 17.17 5.92 4.47
CA LEU A 275 17.55 7.28 4.86
C LEU A 275 18.24 7.27 6.22
N ARG A 276 17.68 6.57 7.20
CA ARG A 276 18.26 6.45 8.55
C ARG A 276 19.61 5.74 8.52
N GLN A 277 19.74 4.67 7.77
CA GLN A 277 21.02 3.95 7.61
C GLN A 277 22.09 4.84 6.98
N LYS A 278 21.74 5.60 5.93
CA LYS A 278 22.68 6.53 5.29
C LYS A 278 23.18 7.60 6.27
N THR A 279 22.28 8.20 7.03
CA THR A 279 22.66 9.21 8.05
C THR A 279 23.62 8.63 9.09
N LEU A 280 23.35 7.40 9.56
CA LEU A 280 24.23 6.70 10.50
C LEU A 280 25.60 6.38 9.88
N GLU A 281 25.65 5.96 8.62
CA GLU A 281 26.91 5.69 7.90
C GLU A 281 27.75 6.97 7.74
N GLU A 282 27.13 8.09 7.38
CA GLU A 282 27.79 9.41 7.28
C GLU A 282 28.33 9.86 8.64
N MET A 283 27.54 9.74 9.71
CA MET A 283 27.99 10.05 11.07
C MET A 283 29.18 9.20 11.50
N LYS A 284 29.12 7.88 11.23
CA LYS A 284 30.21 6.95 11.53
C LYS A 284 31.48 7.27 10.74
N SER A 285 31.36 7.63 9.47
CA SER A 285 32.49 8.02 8.63
C SER A 285 33.15 9.30 9.14
N ASN A 286 32.35 10.32 9.43
CA ASN A 286 32.82 11.59 9.98
C ASN A 286 33.52 11.38 11.34
N PHE A 287 32.98 10.53 12.21
CA PHE A 287 33.59 10.17 13.47
C PHE A 287 34.96 9.51 13.26
N THR A 288 35.06 8.52 12.38
CA THR A 288 36.32 7.83 12.09
C THR A 288 37.39 8.81 11.59
N ASN A 289 37.01 9.71 10.68
CA ASN A 289 37.91 10.72 10.14
C ASN A 289 38.39 11.70 11.24
N ASN A 290 37.45 12.16 12.08
CA ASN A 290 37.77 13.09 13.17
C ASN A 290 38.68 12.45 14.21
N ILE A 291 38.43 11.20 14.65
CA ILE A 291 39.31 10.49 15.58
C ILE A 291 40.69 10.31 14.97
N THR A 292 40.77 9.86 13.72
CA THR A 292 42.06 9.65 13.06
C THR A 292 42.88 10.95 13.06
N HIS A 293 42.25 12.07 12.75
CA HIS A 293 42.93 13.37 12.79
C HIS A 293 43.39 13.78 14.18
N GLU A 294 42.51 13.62 15.19
CA GLU A 294 42.81 14.00 16.57
C GLU A 294 43.80 13.04 17.30
N LEU A 295 43.93 11.80 16.86
CA LEU A 295 44.97 10.89 17.29
C LEU A 295 46.32 11.23 16.65
N LYS A 296 46.31 11.61 15.36
CA LYS A 296 47.54 11.91 14.60
C LYS A 296 48.29 13.11 15.20
N THR A 297 47.56 14.15 15.62
CA THR A 297 48.15 15.41 16.11
C THR A 297 49.01 15.20 17.40
N PRO A 298 48.49 14.61 18.49
CA PRO A 298 49.31 14.39 19.72
C PRO A 298 50.45 13.42 19.47
N ILE A 299 50.26 12.41 18.62
CA ILE A 299 51.35 11.48 18.23
C ILE A 299 52.46 12.26 17.51
N ALA A 300 52.10 13.11 16.54
CA ALA A 300 53.08 13.88 15.77
C ALA A 300 53.86 14.87 16.66
N VAL A 301 53.18 15.53 17.60
CA VAL A 301 53.82 16.48 18.53
C VAL A 301 54.72 15.77 19.53
N ALA A 302 54.28 14.63 20.11
CA ALA A 302 55.11 13.83 21.01
C ALA A 302 56.33 13.24 20.25
N TYR A 303 56.14 12.80 19.03
CA TYR A 303 57.24 12.32 18.19
C TYR A 303 58.23 13.41 17.89
N ALA A 304 57.78 14.62 17.46
CA ALA A 304 58.65 15.76 17.18
C ALA A 304 59.42 16.24 18.41
N ALA A 305 58.79 16.24 19.62
CA ALA A 305 59.46 16.58 20.86
C ALA A 305 60.60 15.59 21.18
N ASN A 306 60.35 14.29 21.01
CA ASN A 306 61.36 13.25 21.24
C ASN A 306 62.44 13.26 20.13
N ASP A 307 62.09 13.49 18.87
CA ASP A 307 63.04 13.61 17.77
C ASP A 307 63.98 14.79 17.95
N THR A 308 63.46 15.91 18.45
CA THR A 308 64.26 17.07 18.77
C THR A 308 65.30 16.78 19.86
N LEU A 309 64.94 16.02 20.89
CA LEU A 309 65.84 15.59 21.92
C LEU A 309 66.92 14.63 21.41
N LEU A 310 66.59 13.73 20.50
CA LEU A 310 67.50 12.71 20.00
C LEU A 310 68.47 13.23 18.93
N ASN A 311 68.02 14.08 18.00
CA ASN A 311 68.74 14.39 16.79
C ASN A 311 69.31 15.83 16.74
N PHE A 312 68.93 16.74 17.67
CA PHE A 312 69.29 18.15 17.64
C PHE A 312 70.05 18.62 18.89
N ASN A 313 70.71 17.74 19.63
CA ASN A 313 71.51 18.02 20.85
C ASN A 313 70.80 18.85 21.93
N GLN A 314 69.46 18.95 21.91
CA GLN A 314 68.70 19.69 22.91
C GLN A 314 68.60 18.95 24.25
N ALA A 315 69.10 17.70 24.34
CA ALA A 315 69.13 16.88 25.54
C ALA A 315 70.24 17.35 26.52
N GLU A 316 71.27 18.06 26.06
CA GLU A 316 72.37 18.56 26.91
C GLU A 316 71.95 19.75 27.81
N GLU A 317 71.04 20.62 27.35
CA GLU A 317 70.48 21.68 28.09
C GLU A 317 69.31 21.23 28.97
N LYS A 318 69.49 21.15 30.29
CA LYS A 318 68.52 20.63 31.24
C LYS A 318 67.13 21.28 31.10
N SER A 319 67.09 22.60 30.92
CA SER A 319 65.82 23.36 30.79
C SER A 319 64.98 22.92 29.53
N LYS A 320 65.65 22.80 28.39
CA LYS A 320 65.01 22.39 27.11
C LYS A 320 64.63 20.93 27.14
N ARG A 321 65.53 20.06 27.70
CA ARG A 321 65.22 18.64 27.87
C ARG A 321 63.95 18.44 28.69
N ASP A 322 63.87 19.12 29.86
CA ASP A 322 62.68 18.96 30.72
C ASP A 322 61.42 19.55 30.06
N GLN A 323 61.56 20.61 29.26
CA GLN A 323 60.47 21.17 28.47
C GLN A 323 59.94 20.19 27.43
N TYR A 324 60.78 19.63 26.59
CA TYR A 324 60.35 18.67 25.53
C TYR A 324 59.81 17.38 26.13
N LEU A 325 60.39 16.87 27.24
CA LEU A 325 59.83 15.71 27.94
C LEU A 325 58.44 15.99 28.50
N ARG A 326 58.19 17.20 29.05
CA ARG A 326 56.83 17.60 29.49
C ARG A 326 55.84 17.64 28.32
N ILE A 327 56.24 18.26 27.21
CA ILE A 327 55.40 18.30 26.00
C ILE A 327 55.02 16.87 25.56
N SER A 328 56.00 15.97 25.48
CA SER A 328 55.75 14.59 25.13
C SER A 328 54.81 13.89 26.11
N GLN A 329 55.06 14.08 27.43
CA GLN A 329 54.22 13.48 28.47
C GLN A 329 52.77 13.99 28.42
N GLU A 330 52.58 15.31 28.23
CA GLU A 330 51.24 15.91 28.08
C GLU A 330 50.48 15.37 26.88
N GLN A 331 51.15 15.20 25.74
CA GLN A 331 50.52 14.65 24.53
C GLN A 331 50.17 13.17 24.70
N LEU A 332 51.02 12.38 25.38
CA LEU A 332 50.73 10.96 25.69
C LEU A 332 49.58 10.83 26.68
N GLN A 333 49.49 11.68 27.71
CA GLN A 333 48.35 11.73 28.61
C GLN A 333 47.06 12.08 27.88
N ARG A 334 47.10 13.05 26.96
CA ARG A 334 45.96 13.42 26.11
C ARG A 334 45.53 12.24 25.24
N LEU A 335 46.47 11.53 24.64
CA LEU A 335 46.21 10.33 23.83
C LEU A 335 45.55 9.21 24.65
N SER A 336 46.06 8.94 25.86
CA SER A 336 45.47 7.97 26.79
C SER A 336 44.00 8.29 27.11
N GLY A 337 43.70 9.56 27.43
CA GLY A 337 42.34 10.01 27.69
C GLY A 337 41.41 9.83 26.48
N LEU A 338 41.91 10.06 25.26
CA LEU A 338 41.15 9.80 24.03
C LEU A 338 40.83 8.32 23.81
N VAL A 339 41.84 7.45 24.04
CA VAL A 339 41.68 5.99 23.93
C VAL A 339 40.66 5.49 24.97
N GLU A 340 40.76 5.98 26.22
CA GLU A 340 39.79 5.61 27.27
C GLU A 340 38.35 6.00 26.92
N GLN A 341 38.16 7.22 26.38
CA GLN A 341 36.84 7.65 25.90
C GLN A 341 36.27 6.74 24.79
N ILE A 342 37.11 6.30 23.85
CA ILE A 342 36.72 5.39 22.78
C ILE A 342 36.40 3.98 23.31
N LEU A 343 37.25 3.47 24.25
CA LEU A 343 37.07 2.17 24.86
C LEU A 343 35.82 2.11 25.74
N SER A 344 35.60 3.11 26.58
CA SER A 344 34.40 3.18 27.45
C SER A 344 33.10 3.10 26.62
N MET A 345 33.09 3.72 25.46
CA MET A 345 31.98 3.68 24.53
C MET A 345 31.80 2.30 23.84
N SER A 346 32.89 1.58 23.62
CA SER A 346 32.84 0.20 23.07
C SER A 346 32.38 -0.81 24.13
N MET A 347 32.77 -0.60 25.38
CA MET A 347 32.38 -1.47 26.50
C MET A 347 30.93 -1.29 26.91
N GLU A 348 30.34 -0.13 26.68
CA GLU A 348 28.93 0.17 26.95
C GLU A 348 27.96 -0.75 26.21
N SER A 349 28.30 -1.16 24.99
CA SER A 349 27.49 -2.09 24.17
C SER A 349 27.57 -3.54 24.64
N ARG A 350 28.43 -3.87 25.62
CA ARG A 350 28.57 -5.23 26.13
C ARG A 350 27.56 -5.50 27.25
N LYS A 351 26.87 -6.65 27.18
CA LYS A 351 25.93 -7.13 28.21
C LYS A 351 26.58 -7.37 29.59
N THR A 352 27.91 -7.34 29.66
CA THR A 352 28.71 -7.60 30.86
C THR A 352 29.13 -6.34 31.62
N PHE A 353 28.70 -5.16 31.18
CA PHE A 353 29.04 -3.89 31.86
C PHE A 353 28.35 -3.83 33.23
N ARG A 354 29.14 -3.67 34.32
CA ARG A 354 28.62 -3.50 35.67
C ARG A 354 29.18 -2.18 36.25
N LEU A 355 28.31 -1.43 36.91
CA LEU A 355 28.68 -0.29 37.70
C LEU A 355 29.24 -0.74 39.08
N HIS A 356 30.14 0.04 39.63
CA HIS A 356 30.66 -0.16 40.97
C HIS A 356 30.19 1.02 41.84
N PRO A 357 28.96 1.00 42.36
CA PRO A 357 28.40 2.11 43.12
C PRO A 357 29.08 2.26 44.47
N GLU A 358 29.45 3.48 44.79
CA GLU A 358 29.99 3.90 46.11
C GLU A 358 29.33 5.20 46.55
N GLU A 359 29.44 5.54 47.82
CA GLU A 359 28.93 6.81 48.34
C GLU A 359 29.86 7.95 47.95
N ILE A 360 29.32 9.00 47.33
CA ILE A 360 30.04 10.14 46.81
C ILE A 360 29.57 11.41 47.48
N HIS A 361 30.48 12.17 48.09
CA HIS A 361 30.21 13.52 48.57
C HIS A 361 30.25 14.51 47.40
N LEU A 362 29.07 15.00 46.98
CA LEU A 362 28.95 15.80 45.76
C LEU A 362 29.73 17.11 45.83
N LYS A 363 29.77 17.78 46.99
CA LYS A 363 30.49 19.04 47.17
C LYS A 363 31.98 18.88 46.86
N GLU A 364 32.63 17.90 47.47
CA GLU A 364 34.05 17.65 47.29
C GLU A 364 34.43 17.31 45.86
N LEU A 365 33.66 16.36 45.26
CA LEU A 365 33.91 15.91 43.90
C LEU A 365 33.74 17.04 42.89
N ILE A 366 32.60 17.78 42.95
CA ILE A 366 32.31 18.84 41.97
C ILE A 366 33.28 20.00 42.13
N THR A 367 33.66 20.39 43.36
CA THR A 367 34.66 21.42 43.61
C THR A 367 36.01 21.06 42.99
N SER A 368 36.50 19.84 43.21
CA SER A 368 37.74 19.36 42.59
C SER A 368 37.69 19.39 41.05
N LEU A 369 36.54 19.06 40.45
CA LEU A 369 36.36 19.14 38.98
C LEU A 369 36.37 20.58 38.47
N ILE A 370 35.72 21.50 39.20
CA ILE A 370 35.72 22.92 38.86
C ILE A 370 37.16 23.45 38.83
N GLU A 371 37.95 23.21 39.89
CA GLU A 371 39.36 23.62 39.97
C GLU A 371 40.19 23.05 38.80
N GLN A 372 40.02 21.77 38.48
CA GLN A 372 40.73 21.16 37.37
C GLN A 372 40.39 21.82 36.02
N HIS A 373 39.11 22.12 35.76
CA HIS A 373 38.68 22.76 34.52
C HIS A 373 39.09 24.21 34.42
N GLN A 374 39.12 24.96 35.57
CA GLN A 374 39.62 26.32 35.61
C GLN A 374 41.12 26.39 35.29
N LEU A 375 41.95 25.46 35.81
CA LEU A 375 43.36 25.36 35.51
C LEU A 375 43.68 24.97 34.06
N LYS A 376 42.81 24.20 33.42
CA LYS A 376 43.00 23.73 32.02
C LYS A 376 42.50 24.70 30.96
N ALA A 377 41.64 25.64 31.33
CA ALA A 377 40.97 26.51 30.38
C ALA A 377 41.89 27.62 29.87
N ASP A 378 41.93 27.83 28.54
CA ASP A 378 42.64 28.93 27.90
C ASP A 378 41.90 30.29 28.05
N LYS A 379 40.74 30.31 28.73
CA LYS A 379 39.89 31.47 28.96
C LYS A 379 39.41 31.55 30.41
N THR A 380 38.91 32.70 30.81
CA THR A 380 38.37 32.92 32.16
C THR A 380 37.12 32.10 32.38
N VAL A 381 37.11 31.27 33.44
CA VAL A 381 35.99 30.38 33.80
C VAL A 381 35.47 30.76 35.19
N HIS A 382 34.24 31.23 35.24
CA HIS A 382 33.52 31.53 36.48
C HIS A 382 32.48 30.46 36.71
N VAL A 383 32.61 29.69 37.79
CA VAL A 383 31.66 28.65 38.17
C VAL A 383 31.02 28.97 39.50
N THR A 384 29.71 29.04 39.54
CA THR A 384 28.91 29.15 40.76
C THR A 384 28.39 27.75 41.13
N LEU A 385 28.66 27.29 42.36
CA LEU A 385 28.22 26.00 42.87
C LEU A 385 27.21 26.18 43.99
N GLU A 386 25.99 25.63 43.78
CA GLU A 386 24.90 25.63 44.76
C GLU A 386 24.54 24.19 45.12
N ILE A 387 24.64 23.79 46.38
CA ILE A 387 24.30 22.43 46.84
C ILE A 387 23.34 22.53 48.03
N ASN A 388 22.22 21.86 47.93
CA ASN A 388 21.23 21.83 49.00
C ASN A 388 20.66 20.40 49.19
N PRO A 389 20.87 19.74 50.35
CA PRO A 389 21.69 20.16 51.50
C PRO A 389 23.19 20.14 51.19
N GLU A 390 23.98 20.91 51.98
CA GLU A 390 25.44 21.03 51.76
C GLU A 390 26.19 19.69 51.92
N SER A 391 25.66 18.80 52.77
CA SER A 391 26.15 17.44 53.00
C SER A 391 25.60 16.40 52.03
N LEU A 392 25.12 16.83 50.86
CA LEU A 392 24.47 15.94 49.90
C LEU A 392 25.43 14.83 49.42
N THR A 393 25.02 13.57 49.61
CA THR A 393 25.71 12.38 49.11
C THR A 393 24.84 11.66 48.07
N LEU A 394 25.51 10.93 47.20
CA LEU A 394 24.86 10.13 46.11
C LEU A 394 25.57 8.79 46.01
N VAL A 395 24.79 7.68 45.88
CA VAL A 395 25.36 6.36 45.60
C VAL A 395 25.46 6.19 44.07
N ALA A 396 26.67 6.22 43.55
CA ALA A 396 26.94 6.07 42.10
C ALA A 396 28.35 5.52 41.85
N ASP A 397 28.65 5.11 40.65
CA ASP A 397 30.00 4.78 40.24
C ASP A 397 30.81 6.07 40.10
N ARG A 398 31.80 6.27 41.01
CA ARG A 398 32.58 7.49 41.11
C ARG A 398 33.29 7.87 39.81
N THR A 399 33.88 6.88 39.13
CA THR A 399 34.61 7.12 37.88
C THR A 399 33.68 7.61 36.78
N HIS A 400 32.55 6.93 36.61
CA HIS A 400 31.56 7.28 35.58
C HIS A 400 30.83 8.57 35.93
N PHE A 401 30.50 8.82 37.20
CA PHE A 401 29.88 10.07 37.65
C PHE A 401 30.83 11.27 37.49
N ASN A 402 32.10 11.11 37.83
CA ASN A 402 33.15 12.13 37.59
C ASN A 402 33.19 12.49 36.08
N ASN A 403 33.19 11.49 35.21
CA ASN A 403 33.20 11.70 33.77
C ASN A 403 31.91 12.37 33.25
N ILE A 404 30.74 12.09 33.84
CA ILE A 404 29.47 12.74 33.50
C ILE A 404 29.58 14.24 33.74
N ILE A 405 29.94 14.65 34.97
CA ILE A 405 30.03 16.05 35.36
C ILE A 405 31.13 16.77 34.57
N SER A 406 32.30 16.15 34.44
CA SER A 406 33.43 16.69 33.67
C SER A 406 33.04 16.96 32.20
N ASN A 407 32.31 16.05 31.54
CA ASN A 407 31.83 16.23 30.15
C ASN A 407 30.87 17.44 30.05
N LEU A 408 30.00 17.65 31.05
CA LEU A 408 29.07 18.79 31.03
C LEU A 408 29.79 20.10 31.25
N ILE A 409 30.77 20.16 32.19
CA ILE A 409 31.60 21.34 32.42
C ILE A 409 32.45 21.64 31.16
N ASP A 410 33.09 20.62 30.57
CA ASP A 410 33.89 20.78 29.36
C ASP A 410 33.05 21.36 28.19
N ASN A 411 31.83 20.87 28.00
CA ASN A 411 30.91 21.41 27.00
C ASN A 411 30.54 22.87 27.32
N ALA A 412 30.22 23.20 28.56
CA ALA A 412 29.90 24.55 28.98
C ALA A 412 31.09 25.54 28.75
N VAL A 413 32.30 25.14 29.10
CA VAL A 413 33.52 25.92 28.79
C VAL A 413 33.70 26.07 27.28
N LYS A 414 33.60 24.98 26.53
CA LYS A 414 33.89 24.91 25.10
C LYS A 414 32.97 25.76 24.24
N TYR A 415 31.66 25.73 24.55
CA TYR A 415 30.63 26.45 23.80
C TYR A 415 30.32 27.85 24.38
N SER A 416 31.02 28.30 25.40
CA SER A 416 30.99 29.68 25.89
C SER A 416 31.71 30.62 24.91
N LYS A 417 31.41 31.92 25.02
CA LYS A 417 32.04 32.99 24.26
C LYS A 417 33.45 33.30 24.83
N GLU A 418 33.77 34.55 25.09
CA GLU A 418 35.09 34.97 25.60
C GLU A 418 35.34 34.54 27.04
N SER A 419 34.31 34.52 27.88
CA SER A 419 34.33 33.98 29.23
C SER A 419 33.30 32.89 29.42
N ALA A 420 33.57 31.90 30.26
CA ALA A 420 32.63 30.83 30.58
C ALA A 420 31.96 31.13 31.93
N GLU A 421 30.67 31.45 31.88
CA GLU A 421 29.82 31.58 33.07
C GLU A 421 28.99 30.31 33.23
N ILE A 422 29.25 29.53 34.28
CA ILE A 422 28.64 28.23 34.51
C ILE A 422 28.02 28.24 35.91
N THR A 423 26.79 27.75 36.01
CA THR A 423 26.11 27.53 37.30
C THR A 423 25.82 26.04 37.43
N ILE A 424 26.29 25.42 38.50
CA ILE A 424 26.03 24.04 38.87
C ILE A 424 25.14 24.06 40.11
N CYS A 425 23.93 23.49 40.02
CA CYS A 425 23.01 23.42 41.15
C CYS A 425 22.64 21.96 41.43
N CYS A 426 22.85 21.51 42.66
CA CYS A 426 22.49 20.18 43.13
C CYS A 426 21.42 20.31 44.23
N ARG A 427 20.26 19.72 44.02
CA ARG A 427 19.15 19.74 44.96
C ARG A 427 18.64 18.32 45.22
N GLN A 428 18.47 18.03 46.49
CA GLN A 428 17.85 16.78 46.92
C GLN A 428 16.34 16.97 47.03
N THR A 429 15.60 15.99 46.54
CA THR A 429 14.18 15.77 46.81
C THR A 429 14.05 14.49 47.62
N GLU A 430 12.83 14.11 48.04
CA GLU A 430 12.61 12.93 48.90
C GLU A 430 13.29 11.64 48.42
N GLN A 431 13.33 11.41 47.12
CA GLN A 431 13.84 10.16 46.53
C GLN A 431 14.91 10.38 45.47
N THR A 432 15.14 11.61 45.02
CA THR A 432 16.03 11.90 43.89
C THR A 432 16.99 13.07 44.17
N VAL A 433 18.10 13.07 43.45
CA VAL A 433 19.02 14.20 43.35
C VAL A 433 18.85 14.80 41.94
N CYS A 434 18.55 16.09 41.89
CA CYS A 434 18.50 16.87 40.66
C CYS A 434 19.78 17.69 40.53
N ILE A 435 20.56 17.46 39.48
CA ILE A 435 21.79 18.17 39.17
C ILE A 435 21.58 18.96 37.89
N THR A 436 21.75 20.27 37.93
CA THR A 436 21.67 21.14 36.77
C THR A 436 23.02 21.76 36.48
N VAL A 437 23.41 21.76 35.20
CA VAL A 437 24.61 22.48 34.71
C VAL A 437 24.11 23.46 33.65
N THR A 438 24.22 24.75 33.96
CA THR A 438 23.74 25.86 33.13
C THR A 438 24.93 26.70 32.65
N ASP A 439 25.00 26.93 31.33
CA ASP A 439 25.97 27.84 30.69
C ASP A 439 25.28 29.04 30.03
N ARG A 440 26.04 30.11 29.77
CA ARG A 440 25.63 31.26 28.96
C ARG A 440 26.32 31.29 27.59
N GLY A 441 26.42 30.12 26.97
CA GLY A 441 27.06 29.93 25.67
C GLY A 441 26.21 30.28 24.46
N ILE A 442 26.58 29.70 23.34
CA ILE A 442 25.90 29.90 22.03
C ILE A 442 24.51 29.32 21.97
N GLY A 443 24.17 28.40 22.87
CA GLY A 443 22.87 27.67 22.85
C GLY A 443 22.72 26.68 21.71
N ILE A 444 21.59 25.97 21.72
CA ILE A 444 21.29 24.87 20.77
C ILE A 444 19.91 25.11 20.14
N PRO A 445 19.79 25.11 18.80
CA PRO A 445 18.49 25.24 18.10
C PRO A 445 17.50 24.15 18.51
N PRO A 446 16.17 24.46 18.63
CA PRO A 446 15.17 23.52 19.11
C PRO A 446 15.08 22.22 18.31
N ASP A 447 15.24 22.29 16.98
CA ASP A 447 15.23 21.15 16.07
C ASP A 447 16.40 20.18 16.28
N LYS A 448 17.49 20.67 16.88
CA LYS A 448 18.72 19.90 17.14
C LYS A 448 18.76 19.29 18.54
N GLN A 449 18.04 19.86 19.52
CA GLN A 449 18.10 19.42 20.93
C GLN A 449 17.77 17.93 21.13
N LYS A 450 16.86 17.37 20.32
CA LYS A 450 16.50 15.95 20.38
C LYS A 450 17.60 15.00 19.88
N HIS A 451 18.59 15.52 19.16
CA HIS A 451 19.67 14.75 18.54
C HIS A 451 21.03 14.89 19.23
N ILE A 452 21.21 15.84 20.14
CA ILE A 452 22.52 16.08 20.78
C ILE A 452 23.02 14.89 21.61
N PHE A 453 22.14 14.02 22.02
CA PHE A 453 22.47 12.77 22.72
C PHE A 453 22.65 11.56 21.77
N ASP A 454 22.44 11.74 20.46
CA ASP A 454 22.65 10.68 19.48
C ASP A 454 24.16 10.45 19.31
N LYS A 455 24.54 9.18 19.16
CA LYS A 455 25.93 8.76 18.98
C LYS A 455 26.54 9.41 17.74
N PHE A 456 27.72 10.03 17.88
CA PHE A 456 28.45 10.74 16.82
C PHE A 456 27.80 12.04 16.33
N TYR A 457 26.68 12.46 16.93
CA TYR A 457 26.00 13.67 16.50
C TYR A 457 26.75 14.93 16.97
N ARG A 458 26.82 15.90 16.08
CA ARG A 458 27.30 17.26 16.34
C ARG A 458 26.38 18.26 15.66
N VAL A 459 26.07 19.36 16.33
CA VAL A 459 25.31 20.45 15.72
C VAL A 459 26.18 21.05 14.60
N PRO A 460 25.73 21.09 13.33
CA PRO A 460 26.48 21.74 12.26
C PRO A 460 26.50 23.25 12.53
N THR A 461 27.66 23.78 12.85
CA THR A 461 27.88 25.21 13.20
C THR A 461 28.52 26.01 12.06
N GLY A 462 28.22 25.69 10.80
CA GLY A 462 28.75 26.42 9.63
C GLY A 462 30.27 26.55 9.65
N ASN A 463 30.82 27.77 9.61
CA ASN A 463 32.24 28.05 9.58
C ASN A 463 32.99 27.98 10.95
N LEU A 464 32.33 27.60 12.06
CA LEU A 464 32.97 27.39 13.35
C LEU A 464 33.64 25.98 13.41
N HIS A 465 34.56 25.72 12.49
CA HIS A 465 35.38 24.49 12.49
C HIS A 465 36.35 24.39 13.70
N ASN A 466 36.49 25.40 14.52
CA ASN A 466 37.49 25.46 15.60
C ASN A 466 37.08 24.78 16.91
N VAL A 467 35.85 24.31 17.06
CA VAL A 467 35.45 23.65 18.31
C VAL A 467 35.77 22.15 18.22
N LYS A 468 36.87 21.71 18.86
CA LYS A 468 37.31 20.31 18.92
C LYS A 468 36.32 19.42 19.65
N GLY A 469 36.00 18.22 19.10
CA GLY A 469 35.16 17.24 19.78
C GLY A 469 34.58 16.14 18.88
N TYR A 470 34.26 14.99 19.49
CA TYR A 470 33.96 13.72 18.79
C TYR A 470 32.48 13.43 18.67
N GLY A 471 31.60 14.22 19.28
CA GLY A 471 30.17 13.92 19.37
C GLY A 471 29.86 12.70 20.26
N LEU A 472 30.75 12.41 21.23
CA LEU A 472 30.61 11.26 22.12
C LEU A 472 30.26 11.65 23.55
N GLY A 473 30.67 12.87 24.01
CA GLY A 473 30.51 13.26 25.38
C GLY A 473 29.07 13.21 25.88
N LEU A 474 28.14 13.84 25.17
CA LEU A 474 26.72 13.86 25.59
C LEU A 474 26.03 12.49 25.43
N PHE A 475 26.40 11.71 24.43
CA PHE A 475 25.94 10.33 24.32
C PHE A 475 26.40 9.51 25.53
N TYR A 476 27.68 9.59 25.92
CA TYR A 476 28.21 8.93 27.09
C TYR A 476 27.47 9.40 28.37
N VAL A 477 27.28 10.71 28.54
CA VAL A 477 26.54 11.26 29.69
C VAL A 477 25.15 10.63 29.78
N LYS A 478 24.38 10.64 28.69
CA LYS A 478 23.04 10.06 28.67
C LYS A 478 23.06 8.59 29.03
N SER A 479 23.94 7.81 28.41
CA SER A 479 24.02 6.39 28.63
C SER A 479 24.42 6.03 30.07
N MET A 480 25.38 6.72 30.64
CA MET A 480 25.78 6.48 32.03
C MET A 480 24.71 6.92 33.02
N VAL A 481 24.02 8.04 32.80
CA VAL A 481 22.88 8.47 33.62
C VAL A 481 21.75 7.41 33.56
N GLU A 482 21.43 6.91 32.37
CA GLU A 482 20.41 5.85 32.21
C GLU A 482 20.83 4.55 32.91
N LYS A 483 22.11 4.17 32.87
CA LYS A 483 22.66 3.00 33.61
C LYS A 483 22.61 3.18 35.12
N HIS A 484 22.69 4.40 35.62
CA HIS A 484 22.46 4.72 37.02
C HIS A 484 20.97 4.87 37.37
N GLY A 485 20.07 4.43 36.47
CA GLY A 485 18.60 4.48 36.66
C GLY A 485 18.01 5.89 36.58
N GLY A 486 18.78 6.88 36.12
CA GLY A 486 18.40 8.28 36.06
C GLY A 486 17.90 8.72 34.69
N THR A 487 17.64 10.00 34.57
CA THR A 487 17.26 10.67 33.33
C THR A 487 18.06 11.94 33.12
N ILE A 488 18.33 12.30 31.86
CA ILE A 488 18.93 13.58 31.47
C ILE A 488 18.04 14.30 30.49
N SER A 489 17.92 15.61 30.65
CA SER A 489 17.20 16.49 29.74
C SER A 489 17.98 17.75 29.43
N VAL A 490 17.59 18.45 28.35
CA VAL A 490 18.21 19.70 27.91
C VAL A 490 17.14 20.76 27.68
N LYS A 491 17.44 22.00 28.12
CA LYS A 491 16.71 23.21 27.74
C LYS A 491 17.73 24.21 27.24
N SER A 492 17.56 24.74 26.04
CA SER A 492 18.50 25.66 25.42
C SER A 492 17.79 26.62 24.47
N GLU A 493 18.30 27.86 24.46
CA GLU A 493 17.89 28.90 23.51
C GLU A 493 19.12 29.45 22.79
N PRO A 494 19.10 29.56 21.45
CA PRO A 494 20.21 30.15 20.70
C PRO A 494 20.58 31.53 21.20
N GLY A 495 21.85 31.72 21.50
CA GLY A 495 22.42 32.99 22.01
C GLY A 495 22.26 33.24 23.51
N LYS A 496 21.45 32.46 24.25
CA LYS A 496 21.23 32.62 25.69
C LYS A 496 21.96 31.57 26.53
N GLY A 497 22.26 30.40 25.98
CA GLY A 497 22.96 29.29 26.65
C GLY A 497 22.16 28.01 26.74
N THR A 498 22.69 27.08 27.57
CA THR A 498 22.14 25.72 27.70
C THR A 498 22.07 25.31 29.16
N THR A 499 20.99 24.60 29.52
CA THR A 499 20.82 23.96 30.82
C THR A 499 20.65 22.45 30.60
N PHE A 500 21.56 21.66 31.12
CA PHE A 500 21.44 20.22 31.24
C PHE A 500 20.89 19.87 32.61
N THR A 501 19.89 19.03 32.72
CA THR A 501 19.29 18.57 33.96
C THR A 501 19.41 17.07 34.07
N ILE A 502 20.08 16.58 35.11
CA ILE A 502 20.21 15.15 35.45
C ILE A 502 19.39 14.90 36.70
N ILE A 503 18.61 13.81 36.68
CA ILE A 503 17.84 13.31 37.82
C ILE A 503 18.30 11.88 38.10
N LEU A 504 18.82 11.64 39.33
CA LEU A 504 19.28 10.33 39.80
C LEU A 504 18.52 9.94 41.06
N TYR A 505 18.27 8.66 41.27
CA TYR A 505 17.68 8.16 42.51
C TYR A 505 18.75 8.03 43.63
N LEU A 506 18.39 8.45 44.83
CA LEU A 506 19.31 8.42 46.00
C LEU A 506 19.76 6.98 46.34
N ASN A 507 18.88 5.98 46.19
CA ASN A 507 19.12 4.60 46.54
C ASN A 507 19.12 3.68 45.30
N TYR A 508 20.02 3.97 44.35
CA TYR A 508 20.14 3.12 43.14
C TYR A 508 20.52 1.65 43.45
N ALA A 509 21.26 1.41 44.57
CA ALA A 509 21.67 0.08 45.02
C ALA A 509 20.51 -0.86 45.40
N THR A 510 19.29 -0.35 45.61
CA THR A 510 18.09 -1.13 45.90
C THR A 510 17.32 -1.53 44.64
N LEU A 511 17.69 -1.04 43.47
CA LEU A 511 17.04 -1.30 42.18
C LEU A 511 17.80 -2.31 41.30
N LEU A 512 19.00 -2.77 41.71
CA LEU A 512 19.81 -3.83 41.12
C LEU A 512 19.67 -5.13 41.91
#